data_f30483c1123aece6f4209131a4bc55cd
#
_entry.id   f30483c1123aece6f4209131a4bc55cd
#
_cell.length_a   1.000
_cell.length_b   1.000
_cell.length_c   1.000
_cell.angle_alpha   90.00
_cell.angle_beta   90.00
_cell.angle_gamma   90.00
#
_symmetry.space_group_name_H-M   'P 1'
#
loop_
_entity.id
_entity.type
_entity.pdbx_description
1 polymer ?
#
loop_
_entity_poly.entity_id
_entity_poly.type
_entity_poly.pdbx_seq_one_letter_code
_entity_poly.pdbx_strand_id
1 'polypeptide(L)'
;MLVQPKERNWFDQMGLFAALSQRGVKVVRATLAEVHDRGKLKNGDLWVGPHRIGVAYFRAGESPGDFPDEGSRSARRMMEASSAVLVPEASMQLAGTKKIQQILVGSGVLSQFVPESVGEQLKAYFAMMFGLEEEVEGRTAREFLAENAEQYVLKPQREGGGNNVYGAEIRDFLTSLPTSEDRAWIAMKRIEAETTESLLVVQEQAQYHQCISELGIFGLLRAQSGDLRINLPLGHLVRTK
;
A
#
# COMPACT_ATOMS: atom_id res chain seq x y z
N MET A 1 -6.23 7.59 15.37
CA MET A 1 -5.08 7.29 14.50
C MET A 1 -4.37 6.09 15.08
N LEU A 2 -4.30 5.00 14.32
CA LEU A 2 -3.56 3.80 14.68
C LEU A 2 -2.10 3.97 14.28
N VAL A 3 -1.18 3.66 15.19
CA VAL A 3 0.25 3.92 15.02
C VAL A 3 1.10 2.73 15.45
N GLN A 4 2.36 2.69 15.00
CA GLN A 4 3.31 1.67 15.44
C GLN A 4 3.85 1.97 16.85
N PRO A 5 4.25 0.96 17.64
CA PRO A 5 4.87 1.16 18.96
C PRO A 5 6.15 2.01 18.91
N LYS A 6 6.95 1.85 17.84
CA LYS A 6 8.16 2.65 17.56
C LYS A 6 7.94 3.44 16.29
N GLU A 7 7.23 4.55 16.41
CA GLU A 7 6.80 5.34 15.26
C GLU A 7 7.95 6.12 14.62
N ARG A 8 8.18 5.88 13.34
CA ARG A 8 9.21 6.57 12.53
C ARG A 8 8.65 7.77 11.76
N ASN A 9 7.33 7.78 11.49
CA ASN A 9 6.66 8.81 10.70
C ASN A 9 5.96 9.84 11.61
N TRP A 10 6.56 10.15 12.75
CA TRP A 10 6.00 11.06 13.74
C TRP A 10 5.64 12.43 13.17
N PHE A 11 6.57 13.06 12.43
CA PHE A 11 6.35 14.41 11.91
C PHE A 11 5.19 14.48 10.91
N ASP A 12 5.11 13.52 10.01
CA ASP A 12 4.00 13.37 9.06
C ASP A 12 2.66 13.22 9.79
N GLN A 13 2.60 12.36 10.80
CA GLN A 13 1.41 12.17 11.61
C GLN A 13 1.04 13.40 12.42
N MET A 14 2.00 14.15 12.92
CA MET A 14 1.74 15.37 13.68
C MET A 14 1.21 16.51 12.82
N GLY A 15 1.61 16.58 11.54
CA GLY A 15 1.01 17.51 10.58
C GLY A 15 -0.49 17.26 10.43
N LEU A 16 -0.89 16.00 10.24
CA LEU A 16 -2.30 15.63 10.16
C LEU A 16 -3.04 15.87 11.50
N PHE A 17 -2.41 15.52 12.62
CA PHE A 17 -2.96 15.78 13.96
C PHE A 17 -3.27 17.27 14.14
N ALA A 18 -2.33 18.16 13.82
CA ALA A 18 -2.51 19.60 13.94
C ALA A 18 -3.65 20.11 13.05
N ALA A 19 -3.69 19.66 11.78
CA ALA A 19 -4.74 20.07 10.85
C ALA A 19 -6.15 19.64 11.30
N LEU A 20 -6.28 18.45 11.86
CA LEU A 20 -7.55 17.95 12.42
C LEU A 20 -7.94 18.71 13.69
N SER A 21 -6.98 18.93 14.59
CA SER A 21 -7.21 19.66 15.85
C SER A 21 -7.64 21.10 15.61
N GLN A 22 -7.07 21.78 14.63
CA GLN A 22 -7.49 23.14 14.22
C GLN A 22 -8.95 23.19 13.72
N ARG A 23 -9.48 22.06 13.26
CA ARG A 23 -10.87 21.90 12.83
C ARG A 23 -11.79 21.37 13.93
N GLY A 24 -11.32 21.32 15.18
CA GLY A 24 -12.06 20.83 16.32
C GLY A 24 -12.22 19.31 16.38
N VAL A 25 -11.50 18.56 15.54
CA VAL A 25 -11.52 17.09 15.55
C VAL A 25 -10.53 16.58 16.60
N LYS A 26 -11.05 15.89 17.62
CA LYS A 26 -10.21 15.26 18.64
C LYS A 26 -9.52 14.02 18.07
N VAL A 27 -8.21 13.99 18.10
CA VAL A 27 -7.40 12.86 17.66
C VAL A 27 -6.88 12.08 18.85
N VAL A 28 -7.16 10.77 18.87
CA VAL A 28 -6.59 9.80 19.81
C VAL A 28 -5.58 8.96 19.03
N ARG A 29 -4.35 8.85 19.52
CA ARG A 29 -3.34 7.94 18.96
C ARG A 29 -3.30 6.68 19.82
N ALA A 30 -3.28 5.53 19.20
CA ALA A 30 -3.19 4.24 19.88
C ALA A 30 -2.52 3.19 18.97
N THR A 31 -1.80 2.27 19.58
CA THR A 31 -1.31 1.04 18.95
C THR A 31 -2.41 -0.03 18.93
N LEU A 32 -2.22 -1.12 18.15
CA LEU A 32 -3.14 -2.27 18.19
C LEU A 32 -3.24 -2.89 19.57
N ALA A 33 -2.13 -2.99 20.31
CA ALA A 33 -2.12 -3.48 21.69
C ALA A 33 -2.98 -2.60 22.61
N GLU A 34 -2.82 -1.28 22.55
CA GLU A 34 -3.64 -0.36 23.35
C GLU A 34 -5.13 -0.40 22.96
N VAL A 35 -5.44 -0.62 21.68
CA VAL A 35 -6.83 -0.86 21.24
C VAL A 35 -7.33 -2.19 21.78
N HIS A 36 -6.52 -3.24 21.84
CA HIS A 36 -6.91 -4.50 22.46
C HIS A 36 -7.24 -4.32 23.95
N ASP A 37 -6.36 -3.66 24.68
CA ASP A 37 -6.45 -3.52 26.16
C ASP A 37 -7.58 -2.59 26.58
N ARG A 38 -7.80 -1.51 25.85
CA ARG A 38 -8.69 -0.39 26.23
C ARG A 38 -9.91 -0.26 25.34
N GLY A 39 -9.96 -1.03 24.24
CA GLY A 39 -11.03 -1.00 23.25
C GLY A 39 -12.26 -1.79 23.72
N LYS A 40 -13.43 -1.36 23.29
CA LYS A 40 -14.69 -2.09 23.47
C LYS A 40 -15.74 -1.62 22.47
N LEU A 41 -16.66 -2.51 22.15
CA LEU A 41 -17.87 -2.16 21.43
C LEU A 41 -19.01 -1.87 22.42
N LYS A 42 -19.71 -0.76 22.19
CA LYS A 42 -20.95 -0.41 22.90
C LYS A 42 -22.00 -0.03 21.87
N ASN A 43 -23.05 -0.86 21.75
CA ASN A 43 -24.12 -0.67 20.78
C ASN A 43 -23.60 -0.51 19.32
N GLY A 44 -22.53 -1.25 18.97
CA GLY A 44 -21.87 -1.16 17.68
C GLY A 44 -20.81 -0.04 17.57
N ASP A 45 -20.77 0.92 18.47
CA ASP A 45 -19.77 1.98 18.49
C ASP A 45 -18.45 1.50 19.07
N LEU A 46 -17.35 1.89 18.41
CA LEU A 46 -15.99 1.65 18.91
C LEU A 46 -15.64 2.69 19.97
N TRP A 47 -15.20 2.22 21.12
CA TRP A 47 -14.64 3.05 22.20
C TRP A 47 -13.21 2.63 22.48
N VAL A 48 -12.31 3.59 22.65
CA VAL A 48 -10.94 3.38 23.13
C VAL A 48 -10.74 4.22 24.38
N GLY A 49 -10.67 3.56 25.53
CA GLY A 49 -10.74 4.24 26.83
C GLY A 49 -12.04 5.06 26.96
N PRO A 50 -11.99 6.37 27.27
CA PRO A 50 -13.17 7.22 27.41
C PRO A 50 -13.67 7.79 26.06
N HIS A 51 -13.06 7.47 24.94
CA HIS A 51 -13.34 8.12 23.66
C HIS A 51 -14.14 7.21 22.73
N ARG A 52 -15.28 7.71 22.24
CA ARG A 52 -15.98 7.14 21.11
C ARG A 52 -15.23 7.49 19.83
N ILE A 53 -14.95 6.49 19.01
CA ILE A 53 -14.18 6.63 17.77
C ILE A 53 -15.14 6.65 16.57
N GLY A 54 -15.19 7.76 15.86
CA GLY A 54 -15.97 7.88 14.63
C GLY A 54 -15.17 7.47 13.38
N VAL A 55 -13.85 7.69 13.40
CA VAL A 55 -12.95 7.32 12.31
C VAL A 55 -11.70 6.66 12.89
N ALA A 56 -11.33 5.49 12.39
CA ALA A 56 -10.06 4.82 12.66
C ALA A 56 -9.15 4.95 11.43
N TYR A 57 -8.17 5.83 11.51
CA TYR A 57 -7.19 6.05 10.45
C TYR A 57 -5.94 5.21 10.72
N PHE A 58 -5.63 4.30 9.81
CA PHE A 58 -4.53 3.37 9.95
C PHE A 58 -3.23 3.95 9.41
N ARG A 59 -2.21 4.04 10.28
CA ARG A 59 -0.81 4.31 9.96
C ARG A 59 0.07 3.16 10.41
N ALA A 60 -0.56 2.06 10.81
CA ALA A 60 -0.01 0.75 11.14
C ALA A 60 -1.09 -0.31 10.91
N GLY A 61 -0.74 -1.59 10.90
CA GLY A 61 -1.68 -2.68 10.63
C GLY A 61 -1.80 -2.99 9.12
N GLU A 62 -0.73 -2.77 8.38
CA GLU A 62 -0.66 -2.96 6.92
C GLU A 62 0.06 -4.26 6.55
N SER A 63 0.92 -4.76 7.41
CA SER A 63 1.74 -5.95 7.17
C SER A 63 1.54 -7.03 8.21
N PRO A 64 1.86 -8.30 7.93
CA PRO A 64 1.79 -9.38 8.92
C PRO A 64 2.60 -9.09 10.19
N GLY A 65 3.71 -8.34 10.09
CA GLY A 65 4.55 -7.96 11.22
C GLY A 65 3.86 -7.02 12.21
N ASP A 66 2.81 -6.31 11.79
CA ASP A 66 2.00 -5.46 12.66
C ASP A 66 1.04 -6.27 13.56
N PHE A 67 0.90 -7.57 13.30
CA PHE A 67 0.01 -8.49 14.02
C PHE A 67 0.80 -9.63 14.69
N PRO A 68 1.71 -9.31 15.63
CA PRO A 68 2.59 -10.31 16.23
C PRO A 68 1.85 -11.34 17.09
N ASP A 69 0.66 -11.00 17.58
CA ASP A 69 -0.11 -11.81 18.53
C ASP A 69 -1.62 -11.81 18.22
N GLU A 70 -2.37 -12.58 18.98
CA GLU A 70 -3.82 -12.66 18.86
C GLU A 70 -4.52 -11.40 19.38
N GLY A 71 -3.93 -10.66 20.30
CA GLY A 71 -4.45 -9.39 20.81
C GLY A 71 -4.54 -8.35 19.70
N SER A 72 -3.48 -8.18 18.92
CA SER A 72 -3.44 -7.25 17.77
C SER A 72 -4.46 -7.63 16.70
N ARG A 73 -4.61 -8.94 16.38
CA ARG A 73 -5.65 -9.44 15.47
C ARG A 73 -7.06 -9.21 15.99
N SER A 74 -7.28 -9.44 17.28
CA SER A 74 -8.56 -9.19 17.95
C SER A 74 -8.94 -7.70 17.92
N ALA A 75 -7.96 -6.81 18.15
CA ALA A 75 -8.18 -5.37 18.01
C ALA A 75 -8.63 -4.98 16.60
N ARG A 76 -7.98 -5.52 15.56
CA ARG A 76 -8.40 -5.28 14.18
C ARG A 76 -9.82 -5.77 13.91
N ARG A 77 -10.16 -7.00 14.33
CA ARG A 77 -11.52 -7.54 14.18
C ARG A 77 -12.56 -6.71 14.91
N MET A 78 -12.26 -6.22 16.12
CA MET A 78 -13.14 -5.34 16.87
C MET A 78 -13.42 -4.03 16.12
N MET A 79 -12.39 -3.43 15.52
CA MET A 79 -12.55 -2.23 14.71
C MET A 79 -13.41 -2.49 13.47
N GLU A 80 -13.16 -3.60 12.74
CA GLU A 80 -13.95 -3.98 11.56
C GLU A 80 -15.42 -4.26 11.88
N ALA A 81 -15.72 -4.77 13.07
CA ALA A 81 -17.07 -5.03 13.53
C ALA A 81 -17.80 -3.78 14.06
N SER A 82 -17.13 -2.63 14.08
CA SER A 82 -17.70 -1.39 14.64
C SER A 82 -18.40 -0.53 13.59
N SER A 83 -19.14 0.47 14.06
CA SER A 83 -19.72 1.53 13.23
C SER A 83 -18.72 2.62 12.83
N ALA A 84 -17.47 2.57 13.30
CA ALA A 84 -16.44 3.54 12.93
C ALA A 84 -16.08 3.42 11.46
N VAL A 85 -15.86 4.54 10.80
CA VAL A 85 -15.30 4.55 9.44
C VAL A 85 -13.84 4.18 9.51
N LEU A 86 -13.46 3.10 8.80
CA LEU A 86 -12.08 2.65 8.75
C LEU A 86 -11.37 3.22 7.50
N VAL A 87 -10.15 3.68 7.67
CA VAL A 87 -9.35 4.25 6.59
C VAL A 87 -7.95 3.60 6.63
N PRO A 88 -7.75 2.54 5.84
CA PRO A 88 -8.73 1.76 5.09
C PRO A 88 -9.43 0.68 5.93
N GLU A 89 -10.59 0.21 5.50
CA GLU A 89 -11.14 -1.08 5.91
C GLU A 89 -10.38 -2.23 5.22
N ALA A 90 -10.54 -3.47 5.71
CA ALA A 90 -9.78 -4.61 5.21
C ALA A 90 -9.99 -4.87 3.71
N SER A 91 -11.20 -4.72 3.20
CA SER A 91 -11.52 -4.87 1.78
C SER A 91 -10.78 -3.85 0.90
N MET A 92 -10.76 -2.59 1.32
CA MET A 92 -10.04 -1.53 0.61
C MET A 92 -8.52 -1.70 0.70
N GLN A 93 -8.02 -2.17 1.82
CA GLN A 93 -6.60 -2.52 1.97
C GLN A 93 -6.20 -3.65 1.01
N LEU A 94 -7.03 -4.70 0.91
CA LEU A 94 -6.79 -5.80 -0.04
C LEU A 94 -6.88 -5.33 -1.49
N ALA A 95 -7.82 -4.46 -1.82
CA ALA A 95 -7.96 -3.89 -3.17
C ALA A 95 -6.72 -3.12 -3.63
N GLY A 96 -5.95 -2.54 -2.71
CA GLY A 96 -4.69 -1.82 -2.99
C GLY A 96 -3.46 -2.71 -3.16
N THR A 97 -3.57 -4.03 -2.96
CA THR A 97 -2.41 -4.94 -3.03
C THR A 97 -1.85 -5.09 -4.45
N LYS A 98 -0.57 -5.45 -4.53
CA LYS A 98 0.12 -5.69 -5.81
C LYS A 98 -0.54 -6.81 -6.62
N LYS A 99 -1.09 -7.83 -5.96
CA LYS A 99 -1.83 -8.92 -6.64
C LYS A 99 -3.08 -8.40 -7.34
N ILE A 100 -3.83 -7.50 -6.73
CA ILE A 100 -4.99 -6.87 -7.38
C ILE A 100 -4.53 -5.97 -8.54
N GLN A 101 -3.46 -5.20 -8.37
CA GLN A 101 -2.88 -4.42 -9.47
C GLN A 101 -2.50 -5.31 -10.65
N GLN A 102 -1.84 -6.44 -10.39
CA GLN A 102 -1.47 -7.43 -11.41
C GLN A 102 -2.71 -8.02 -12.11
N ILE A 103 -3.75 -8.38 -11.37
CA ILE A 103 -5.00 -8.90 -11.94
C ILE A 103 -5.67 -7.86 -12.84
N LEU A 104 -5.69 -6.58 -12.43
CA LEU A 104 -6.30 -5.50 -13.20
C LEU A 104 -5.60 -5.25 -14.55
N VAL A 105 -4.30 -5.55 -14.65
CA VAL A 105 -3.56 -5.48 -15.92
C VAL A 105 -3.94 -6.61 -16.88
N GLY A 106 -4.50 -7.70 -16.36
CA GLY A 106 -4.92 -8.85 -17.13
C GLY A 106 -5.96 -8.53 -18.20
N SER A 107 -5.95 -9.29 -19.28
CA SER A 107 -6.86 -9.09 -20.41
C SER A 107 -8.33 -9.15 -20.00
N GLY A 108 -9.11 -8.12 -20.36
CA GLY A 108 -10.56 -8.07 -20.13
C GLY A 108 -11.00 -7.81 -18.68
N VAL A 109 -10.07 -7.66 -17.72
CA VAL A 109 -10.45 -7.45 -16.32
C VAL A 109 -10.95 -6.02 -16.09
N LEU A 110 -10.26 -5.01 -16.62
CA LEU A 110 -10.67 -3.61 -16.46
C LEU A 110 -12.06 -3.33 -17.02
N SER A 111 -12.46 -3.99 -18.11
CA SER A 111 -13.79 -3.81 -18.74
C SER A 111 -14.95 -4.28 -17.86
N GLN A 112 -14.67 -5.04 -16.78
CA GLN A 112 -15.69 -5.41 -15.79
C GLN A 112 -16.02 -4.27 -14.82
N PHE A 113 -15.15 -3.26 -14.73
CA PHE A 113 -15.26 -2.17 -13.76
C PHE A 113 -15.46 -0.80 -14.40
N VAL A 114 -14.97 -0.62 -15.63
CA VAL A 114 -15.04 0.67 -16.35
C VAL A 114 -15.41 0.43 -17.81
N PRO A 115 -15.98 1.43 -18.51
CA PRO A 115 -16.22 1.35 -19.97
C PRO A 115 -14.93 0.98 -20.72
N GLU A 116 -15.05 0.20 -21.78
CA GLU A 116 -13.91 -0.32 -22.54
C GLU A 116 -12.95 0.80 -23.00
N SER A 117 -13.49 1.92 -23.48
CA SER A 117 -12.70 3.08 -23.91
C SER A 117 -11.86 3.68 -22.77
N VAL A 118 -12.34 3.63 -21.54
CA VAL A 118 -11.62 4.07 -20.34
C VAL A 118 -10.57 3.02 -19.96
N GLY A 119 -10.92 1.73 -20.03
CA GLY A 119 -10.00 0.63 -19.79
C GLY A 119 -8.78 0.67 -20.69
N GLU A 120 -8.97 0.93 -21.99
CA GLU A 120 -7.86 1.05 -22.95
C GLU A 120 -6.94 2.24 -22.63
N GLN A 121 -7.51 3.38 -22.23
CA GLN A 121 -6.70 4.53 -21.81
C GLN A 121 -5.90 4.22 -20.54
N LEU A 122 -6.50 3.53 -19.58
CA LEU A 122 -5.83 3.17 -18.32
C LEU A 122 -4.67 2.19 -18.54
N LYS A 123 -4.77 1.26 -19.49
CA LYS A 123 -3.69 0.30 -19.80
C LYS A 123 -2.36 0.98 -20.13
N ALA A 124 -2.38 2.15 -20.73
CA ALA A 124 -1.16 2.91 -21.06
C ALA A 124 -0.36 3.35 -19.81
N TYR A 125 -1.00 3.37 -18.65
CA TYR A 125 -0.38 3.77 -17.38
C TYR A 125 0.04 2.59 -16.49
N PHE A 126 -0.26 1.36 -16.92
CA PHE A 126 0.16 0.17 -16.19
C PHE A 126 1.46 -0.39 -16.73
N ALA A 127 2.42 -0.67 -15.85
CA ALA A 127 3.54 -1.50 -16.21
C ALA A 127 3.09 -2.97 -16.35
N MET A 128 3.75 -3.74 -17.23
CA MET A 128 3.52 -5.18 -17.31
C MET A 128 3.82 -5.84 -15.97
N MET A 129 2.89 -6.67 -15.49
CA MET A 129 3.00 -7.39 -14.23
C MET A 129 2.51 -8.82 -14.39
N PHE A 130 3.19 -9.76 -13.71
CA PHE A 130 2.78 -11.18 -13.63
C PHE A 130 3.25 -11.79 -12.31
N GLY A 131 2.55 -12.84 -11.86
CA GLY A 131 2.97 -13.64 -10.70
C GLY A 131 4.06 -14.63 -11.08
N LEU A 132 4.92 -15.02 -10.13
CA LEU A 132 5.92 -16.05 -10.38
C LEU A 132 5.30 -17.44 -10.63
N GLU A 133 4.06 -17.65 -10.24
CA GLU A 133 3.28 -18.87 -10.49
C GLU A 133 2.66 -18.94 -11.91
N GLU A 134 2.83 -17.91 -12.72
CA GLU A 134 2.19 -17.78 -14.03
C GLU A 134 3.14 -18.22 -15.17
N GLU A 135 2.56 -18.42 -16.33
CA GLU A 135 3.30 -18.58 -17.58
C GLU A 135 3.39 -17.25 -18.34
N VAL A 136 4.55 -16.96 -18.88
CA VAL A 136 4.85 -15.78 -19.67
C VAL A 136 5.48 -16.22 -20.99
N GLU A 137 4.85 -15.88 -22.10
CA GLU A 137 5.32 -16.24 -23.45
C GLU A 137 5.56 -17.76 -23.63
N GLY A 138 4.68 -18.59 -23.03
CA GLY A 138 4.77 -20.05 -23.13
C GLY A 138 5.88 -20.69 -22.29
N ARG A 139 6.45 -19.97 -21.34
CA ARG A 139 7.47 -20.43 -20.39
C ARG A 139 7.04 -20.11 -18.96
N THR A 140 7.60 -20.80 -17.99
CA THR A 140 7.41 -20.40 -16.59
C THR A 140 7.96 -19.00 -16.36
N ALA A 141 7.33 -18.23 -15.44
CA ALA A 141 7.80 -16.90 -15.09
C ALA A 141 9.27 -16.89 -14.63
N ARG A 142 9.72 -17.95 -13.97
CA ARG A 142 11.12 -18.12 -13.54
C ARG A 142 12.08 -18.23 -14.71
N GLU A 143 11.76 -19.05 -15.71
CA GLU A 143 12.59 -19.20 -16.94
C GLU A 143 12.63 -17.88 -17.72
N PHE A 144 11.48 -17.22 -17.86
CA PHE A 144 11.40 -15.92 -18.52
C PHE A 144 12.28 -14.87 -17.81
N LEU A 145 12.21 -14.80 -16.49
CA LEU A 145 13.00 -13.85 -15.69
C LEU A 145 14.49 -14.18 -15.65
N ALA A 146 14.88 -15.45 -15.76
CA ALA A 146 16.30 -15.81 -15.83
C ALA A 146 17.00 -15.14 -17.03
N GLU A 147 16.30 -14.95 -18.16
CA GLU A 147 16.81 -14.26 -19.33
C GLU A 147 16.62 -12.74 -19.29
N ASN A 148 15.52 -12.27 -18.68
CA ASN A 148 15.07 -10.88 -18.75
C ASN A 148 15.20 -10.09 -17.42
N ALA A 149 15.93 -10.61 -16.44
CA ALA A 149 15.99 -10.08 -15.07
C ALA A 149 16.24 -8.57 -15.00
N GLU A 150 17.15 -8.04 -15.84
CA GLU A 150 17.54 -6.63 -15.85
C GLU A 150 16.38 -5.66 -16.10
N GLN A 151 15.34 -6.12 -16.79
CA GLN A 151 14.17 -5.32 -17.15
C GLN A 151 13.08 -5.35 -16.09
N TYR A 152 13.24 -6.14 -15.03
CA TYR A 152 12.20 -6.39 -14.04
C TYR A 152 12.61 -6.05 -12.62
N VAL A 153 11.61 -5.94 -11.77
CA VAL A 153 11.72 -5.88 -10.32
C VAL A 153 10.75 -6.89 -9.73
N LEU A 154 11.22 -7.70 -8.78
CA LEU A 154 10.36 -8.56 -7.96
C LEU A 154 9.88 -7.80 -6.75
N LYS A 155 8.59 -7.87 -6.50
CA LYS A 155 7.92 -7.21 -5.38
C LYS A 155 7.15 -8.23 -4.56
N PRO A 156 7.41 -8.35 -3.24
CA PRO A 156 6.61 -9.20 -2.37
C PRO A 156 5.24 -8.60 -2.11
N GLN A 157 4.28 -9.42 -1.69
CA GLN A 157 2.95 -8.97 -1.23
C GLN A 157 3.05 -8.33 0.17
N ARG A 158 3.90 -7.31 0.28
CA ARG A 158 4.12 -6.52 1.50
C ARG A 158 4.08 -5.05 1.17
N GLU A 159 3.53 -4.27 2.07
CA GLU A 159 3.62 -2.82 2.00
C GLU A 159 4.98 -2.34 2.53
N GLY A 160 5.37 -1.13 2.14
CA GLY A 160 6.65 -0.52 2.51
C GLY A 160 7.76 -0.76 1.49
N GLY A 161 8.80 0.05 1.55
CA GLY A 161 9.98 -0.03 0.69
C GLY A 161 11.05 -0.98 1.24
N GLY A 162 12.07 -1.28 0.41
CA GLY A 162 13.25 -2.02 0.84
C GLY A 162 13.16 -3.55 0.73
N ASN A 163 12.03 -4.10 0.24
CA ASN A 163 11.84 -5.54 0.08
C ASN A 163 11.88 -6.02 -1.37
N ASN A 164 12.17 -5.13 -2.30
CA ASN A 164 12.19 -5.44 -3.72
C ASN A 164 13.55 -6.04 -4.12
N VAL A 165 13.55 -6.92 -5.12
CA VAL A 165 14.75 -7.48 -5.74
C VAL A 165 14.84 -6.94 -7.18
N TYR A 166 15.99 -6.42 -7.57
CA TYR A 166 16.17 -5.71 -8.84
C TYR A 166 17.18 -6.37 -9.77
N GLY A 167 16.90 -6.33 -11.05
CA GLY A 167 17.88 -6.62 -12.11
C GLY A 167 18.57 -7.98 -11.93
N ALA A 168 19.90 -7.98 -11.98
CA ALA A 168 20.71 -9.22 -11.91
C ALA A 168 20.47 -10.04 -10.62
N GLU A 169 20.18 -9.39 -9.51
CA GLU A 169 19.92 -10.05 -8.22
C GLU A 169 18.71 -10.99 -8.27
N ILE A 170 17.79 -10.77 -9.22
CA ILE A 170 16.62 -11.63 -9.42
C ILE A 170 17.02 -13.07 -9.67
N ARG A 171 18.08 -13.32 -10.44
CA ARG A 171 18.51 -14.69 -10.80
C ARG A 171 18.92 -15.47 -9.57
N ASP A 172 19.77 -14.87 -8.74
CA ASP A 172 20.25 -15.49 -7.51
C ASP A 172 19.13 -15.68 -6.50
N PHE A 173 18.26 -14.68 -6.40
CA PHE A 173 17.08 -14.74 -5.54
C PHE A 173 16.15 -15.89 -5.93
N LEU A 174 15.81 -16.05 -7.24
CA LEU A 174 14.95 -17.13 -7.72
C LEU A 174 15.55 -18.51 -7.48
N THR A 175 16.89 -18.63 -7.52
CA THR A 175 17.56 -19.90 -7.21
C THR A 175 17.38 -20.30 -5.74
N SER A 176 17.32 -19.33 -4.83
CA SER A 176 17.14 -19.55 -3.40
C SER A 176 15.70 -19.61 -2.93
N LEU A 177 14.75 -19.04 -3.72
CA LEU A 177 13.35 -18.99 -3.38
C LEU A 177 12.65 -20.33 -3.63
N PRO A 178 12.05 -20.98 -2.61
CA PRO A 178 11.23 -22.17 -2.80
C PRO A 178 10.05 -21.88 -3.77
N THR A 179 9.73 -22.79 -4.66
CA THR A 179 8.59 -22.63 -5.61
C THR A 179 7.24 -22.52 -4.91
N SER A 180 7.12 -23.05 -3.68
CA SER A 180 5.92 -22.89 -2.86
C SER A 180 5.63 -21.43 -2.47
N GLU A 181 6.62 -20.56 -2.57
CA GLU A 181 6.50 -19.12 -2.24
C GLU A 181 6.23 -18.24 -3.48
N ASP A 182 6.17 -18.80 -4.67
CA ASP A 182 5.98 -18.04 -5.92
C ASP A 182 4.76 -17.11 -5.88
N ARG A 183 3.65 -17.57 -5.30
CA ARG A 183 2.42 -16.78 -5.16
C ARG A 183 2.56 -15.53 -4.30
N ALA A 184 3.63 -15.43 -3.52
CA ALA A 184 3.91 -14.25 -2.70
C ALA A 184 4.66 -13.15 -3.45
N TRP A 185 5.05 -13.39 -4.72
CA TRP A 185 5.88 -12.47 -5.48
C TRP A 185 5.25 -12.09 -6.82
N ILE A 186 5.39 -10.82 -7.17
CA ILE A 186 4.98 -10.25 -8.45
C ILE A 186 6.22 -9.71 -9.15
N ALA A 187 6.42 -10.12 -10.39
CA ALA A 187 7.35 -9.47 -11.29
C ALA A 187 6.67 -8.27 -11.95
N MET A 188 7.35 -7.14 -11.97
CA MET A 188 6.89 -5.91 -12.61
C MET A 188 7.98 -5.39 -13.52
N LYS A 189 7.63 -5.06 -14.77
CA LYS A 189 8.56 -4.42 -15.70
C LYS A 189 9.03 -3.09 -15.12
N ARG A 190 10.32 -2.83 -15.16
CA ARG A 190 10.88 -1.56 -14.69
C ARG A 190 10.42 -0.42 -15.59
N ILE A 191 10.05 0.67 -14.96
CA ILE A 191 9.74 1.92 -15.67
C ILE A 191 11.06 2.65 -15.87
N GLU A 192 11.44 2.86 -17.13
CA GLU A 192 12.57 3.68 -17.49
C GLU A 192 12.16 5.14 -17.40
N ALA A 193 12.54 5.78 -16.31
CA ALA A 193 12.27 7.20 -16.10
C ALA A 193 13.46 8.05 -16.54
N GLU A 194 13.17 9.22 -17.08
CA GLU A 194 14.19 10.23 -17.34
C GLU A 194 14.82 10.68 -16.02
N THR A 195 16.14 10.86 -16.05
CA THR A 195 16.86 11.39 -14.90
C THR A 195 17.10 12.88 -15.05
N THR A 196 17.06 13.58 -13.93
CA THR A 196 17.42 15.00 -13.83
C THR A 196 18.47 15.19 -12.74
N GLU A 197 19.42 16.09 -12.97
CA GLU A 197 20.34 16.47 -11.93
C GLU A 197 19.62 17.29 -10.87
N SER A 198 19.67 16.82 -9.61
CA SER A 198 18.99 17.46 -8.48
C SER A 198 19.91 17.53 -7.27
N LEU A 199 19.84 18.63 -6.52
CA LEU A 199 20.54 18.78 -5.26
C LEU A 199 19.77 18.04 -4.16
N LEU A 200 20.35 16.99 -3.61
CA LEU A 200 19.82 16.27 -2.45
C LEU A 200 20.62 16.64 -1.20
N VAL A 201 19.89 16.80 -0.09
CA VAL A 201 20.50 16.98 1.23
C VAL A 201 20.22 15.72 2.05
N VAL A 202 21.26 14.92 2.27
CA VAL A 202 21.18 13.68 3.04
C VAL A 202 22.20 13.74 4.17
N GLN A 203 21.77 13.53 5.42
CA GLN A 203 22.65 13.60 6.60
C GLN A 203 23.47 14.90 6.66
N GLU A 204 22.82 16.02 6.45
CA GLU A 204 23.41 17.39 6.46
C GLU A 204 24.44 17.66 5.33
N GLN A 205 24.60 16.73 4.39
CA GLN A 205 25.47 16.91 3.22
C GLN A 205 24.62 17.18 1.98
N ALA A 206 24.94 18.27 1.28
CA ALA A 206 24.31 18.67 0.03
C ALA A 206 25.16 18.19 -1.15
N GLN A 207 24.57 17.35 -2.02
CA GLN A 207 25.26 16.81 -3.19
C GLN A 207 24.32 16.74 -4.40
N TYR A 208 24.86 16.95 -5.59
CA TYR A 208 24.13 16.74 -6.84
C TYR A 208 24.12 15.26 -7.20
N HIS A 209 22.94 14.77 -7.55
CA HIS A 209 22.72 13.38 -7.98
C HIS A 209 21.86 13.35 -9.24
N GLN A 210 22.05 12.32 -10.07
CA GLN A 210 21.09 11.97 -11.11
C GLN A 210 19.90 11.32 -10.43
N CYS A 211 18.77 12.00 -10.45
CA CYS A 211 17.56 11.63 -9.73
C CYS A 211 16.42 11.33 -10.68
N ILE A 212 15.51 10.47 -10.25
CA ILE A 212 14.19 10.28 -10.86
C ILE A 212 13.13 10.95 -9.99
N SER A 213 12.08 11.47 -10.63
CA SER A 213 10.93 12.05 -9.93
C SER A 213 9.70 11.20 -10.13
N GLU A 214 8.98 10.95 -9.05
CA GLU A 214 7.76 10.17 -9.00
C GLU A 214 6.59 11.07 -8.60
N LEU A 215 5.59 11.18 -9.48
CA LEU A 215 4.35 11.92 -9.23
C LEU A 215 3.33 11.00 -8.57
N GLY A 216 2.99 11.26 -7.32
CA GLY A 216 1.88 10.64 -6.61
C GLY A 216 0.62 11.49 -6.70
N ILE A 217 -0.50 10.91 -7.10
CA ILE A 217 -1.81 11.56 -7.09
C ILE A 217 -2.61 10.99 -5.93
N PHE A 218 -3.15 11.87 -5.08
CA PHE A 218 -4.01 11.49 -3.97
C PHE A 218 -5.48 11.57 -4.38
N GLY A 219 -6.23 10.56 -3.99
CA GLY A 219 -7.68 10.53 -4.15
C GLY A 219 -8.39 10.28 -2.82
N LEU A 220 -9.64 10.72 -2.73
CA LEU A 220 -10.56 10.37 -1.66
C LEU A 220 -11.70 9.54 -2.23
N LEU A 221 -11.82 8.32 -1.75
CA LEU A 221 -12.93 7.44 -2.04
C LEU A 221 -13.75 7.21 -0.77
N ARG A 222 -15.07 7.36 -0.86
CA ARG A 222 -16.02 6.95 0.19
C ARG A 222 -17.18 6.22 -0.45
N ALA A 223 -17.40 4.99 -0.02
CA ALA A 223 -18.59 4.22 -0.35
C ALA A 223 -19.46 4.00 0.89
N GLN A 224 -20.75 3.77 0.69
CA GLN A 224 -21.70 3.43 1.74
C GLN A 224 -22.74 2.48 1.18
N SER A 225 -22.87 1.30 1.78
CA SER A 225 -23.83 0.25 1.33
C SER A 225 -23.70 -0.10 -0.16
N GLY A 226 -22.47 -0.13 -0.67
CA GLY A 226 -22.18 -0.38 -2.08
C GLY A 226 -22.27 0.86 -3.01
N ASP A 227 -22.86 1.95 -2.55
CA ASP A 227 -22.96 3.20 -3.33
C ASP A 227 -21.71 4.07 -3.15
N LEU A 228 -21.13 4.51 -4.26
CA LEU A 228 -20.06 5.48 -4.27
C LEU A 228 -20.60 6.87 -3.92
N ARG A 229 -20.17 7.42 -2.79
CA ARG A 229 -20.62 8.74 -2.28
C ARG A 229 -19.63 9.86 -2.59
N ILE A 230 -18.34 9.55 -2.58
CA ILE A 230 -17.27 10.51 -2.86
C ILE A 230 -16.21 9.80 -3.69
N ASN A 231 -15.78 10.44 -4.77
CA ASN A 231 -14.62 10.06 -5.57
C ASN A 231 -14.00 11.34 -6.13
N LEU A 232 -12.98 11.85 -5.45
CA LEU A 232 -12.41 13.16 -5.75
C LEU A 232 -10.88 13.08 -5.77
N PRO A 233 -10.21 13.76 -6.72
CA PRO A 233 -8.78 14.03 -6.60
C PRO A 233 -8.56 15.08 -5.48
N LEU A 234 -7.59 14.82 -4.60
CA LEU A 234 -7.28 15.71 -3.47
C LEU A 234 -6.00 16.51 -3.66
N GLY A 235 -5.11 16.06 -4.52
CA GLY A 235 -3.84 16.74 -4.74
C GLY A 235 -2.76 15.79 -5.23
N HIS A 236 -1.52 16.26 -5.20
CA HIS A 236 -0.38 15.49 -5.67
C HIS A 236 0.85 15.74 -4.80
N LEU A 237 1.81 14.83 -4.90
CA LEU A 237 3.13 14.93 -4.31
C LEU A 237 4.16 14.48 -5.33
N VAL A 238 5.21 15.25 -5.52
CA VAL A 238 6.39 14.83 -6.28
C VAL A 238 7.47 14.37 -5.32
N ARG A 239 7.97 13.15 -5.51
CA ARG A 239 9.10 12.61 -4.76
C ARG A 239 10.29 12.43 -5.68
N THR A 240 11.38 13.07 -5.36
CA THR A 240 12.65 12.95 -6.09
C THR A 240 13.62 12.08 -5.28
N LYS A 241 14.23 11.11 -5.92
CA LYS A 241 15.12 10.12 -5.28
C LYS A 241 16.20 9.64 -6.24
#